data_51a6106863672589b3a834c9c7f9dd39
#
_entry.id   51a6106863672589b3a834c9c7f9dd39
#
_cell.length_a   1.000
_cell.length_b   1.000
_cell.length_c   1.000
_cell.angle_alpha   90.00
_cell.angle_beta   90.00
_cell.angle_gamma   90.00
#
_symmetry.space_group_name_H-M   'P 1'
#
loop_
_entity.id
_entity.type
_entity.pdbx_description
1 polymer ?
#
loop_
_entity_poly.entity_id
_entity_poly.type
_entity_poly.pdbx_seq_one_letter_code
_entity_poly.pdbx_strand_id
1 'polypeptide(L)'
;MDRFLIKLSVGYPDEEVETGILQGRSERKKDSFTVKARASPEKVVAMHNSVEEVYVKKEVMRYIVNLVQSTRRDPRVAVGSSPRGSLGLFKLSRALAVLSGRDYVIPDDVKRATIPVLGHRVILKPEARIRGVKVEEILSELLMTVEVPAVTVE
;
A
#
# COMPACT_ATOMS: atom_id res chain seq x y z
N MET A 1 4.44 -2.39 -14.62
CA MET A 1 3.80 -1.69 -13.48
C MET A 1 4.62 -1.67 -12.19
N ASP A 2 5.74 -2.34 -12.11
CA ASP A 2 6.57 -2.44 -10.88
C ASP A 2 7.21 -1.10 -10.41
N ARG A 3 7.14 -0.02 -11.21
CA ARG A 3 7.68 1.29 -10.87
C ARG A 3 6.82 2.09 -9.89
N PHE A 4 5.52 1.84 -9.82
CA PHE A 4 4.62 2.54 -8.90
C PHE A 4 4.74 1.99 -7.50
N LEU A 5 4.82 2.86 -6.49
CA LEU A 5 4.96 2.45 -5.10
C LEU A 5 3.73 1.67 -4.61
N ILE A 6 2.54 2.20 -4.88
CA ILE A 6 1.25 1.62 -4.48
C ILE A 6 0.25 1.68 -5.63
N LYS A 7 -0.74 0.78 -5.58
CA LYS A 7 -1.96 0.82 -6.40
C LYS A 7 -3.15 0.85 -5.46
N LEU A 8 -3.99 1.86 -5.64
CA LEU A 8 -5.24 2.02 -4.89
C LEU A 8 -6.43 2.01 -5.85
N SER A 9 -7.58 1.58 -5.36
CA SER A 9 -8.86 1.74 -6.04
C SER A 9 -9.70 2.76 -5.27
N VAL A 10 -10.17 3.78 -5.95
CA VAL A 10 -11.05 4.81 -5.37
C VAL A 10 -12.52 4.40 -5.48
N GLY A 11 -12.83 3.46 -6.37
CA GLY A 11 -14.21 3.09 -6.70
C GLY A 11 -14.91 4.12 -7.57
N TYR A 12 -16.21 3.96 -7.72
CA TYR A 12 -17.09 4.91 -8.39
C TYR A 12 -17.89 5.69 -7.36
N PRO A 13 -18.24 6.96 -7.64
CA PRO A 13 -19.16 7.71 -6.81
C PRO A 13 -20.56 7.07 -6.85
N ASP A 14 -21.35 7.31 -5.84
CA ASP A 14 -22.79 7.02 -5.86
C ASP A 14 -23.56 8.07 -6.70
N GLU A 15 -24.84 7.83 -6.93
CA GLU A 15 -25.70 8.68 -7.76
C GLU A 15 -25.77 10.13 -7.25
N GLU A 16 -25.84 10.32 -5.92
CA GLU A 16 -25.91 11.66 -5.33
C GLU A 16 -24.62 12.44 -5.53
N VAL A 17 -23.48 11.79 -5.32
CA VAL A 17 -22.16 12.41 -5.52
C VAL A 17 -21.92 12.71 -7.00
N GLU A 18 -22.31 11.81 -7.91
CA GLU A 18 -22.17 12.02 -9.36
C GLU A 18 -23.07 13.16 -9.83
N THR A 19 -24.31 13.24 -9.36
CA THR A 19 -25.21 14.37 -9.59
C THR A 19 -24.62 15.69 -9.08
N GLY A 20 -24.02 15.68 -7.88
CA GLY A 20 -23.33 16.83 -7.31
C GLY A 20 -22.14 17.31 -8.16
N ILE A 21 -21.41 16.40 -8.80
CA ILE A 21 -20.34 16.75 -9.75
C ILE A 21 -20.90 17.52 -10.94
N LEU A 22 -22.00 17.05 -11.53
CA LEU A 22 -22.66 17.71 -12.67
C LEU A 22 -23.21 19.09 -12.29
N GLN A 23 -23.87 19.17 -11.14
CA GLN A 23 -24.40 20.44 -10.63
C GLN A 23 -23.26 21.44 -10.40
N GLY A 24 -22.21 21.07 -9.70
CA GLY A 24 -21.05 21.93 -9.48
C GLY A 24 -20.34 22.35 -10.77
N ARG A 25 -20.34 21.50 -11.81
CA ARG A 25 -19.85 21.89 -13.15
C ARG A 25 -20.78 22.94 -13.81
N SER A 26 -22.09 22.74 -13.72
CA SER A 26 -23.09 23.66 -14.25
C SER A 26 -22.97 25.05 -13.61
N GLU A 27 -22.84 25.11 -12.28
CA GLU A 27 -22.72 26.38 -11.55
C GLU A 27 -21.41 27.12 -11.89
N ARG A 28 -20.27 26.40 -11.97
CA ARG A 28 -18.97 27.02 -12.31
C ARG A 28 -18.86 27.47 -13.76
N LYS A 29 -19.65 26.92 -14.68
CA LYS A 29 -19.61 27.19 -16.14
C LYS A 29 -18.23 26.97 -16.80
N LYS A 30 -17.30 26.30 -16.11
CA LYS A 30 -15.92 25.97 -16.55
C LYS A 30 -15.42 24.68 -15.91
N ASP A 31 -14.50 23.98 -16.58
CA ASP A 31 -13.94 22.72 -16.09
C ASP A 31 -12.84 22.92 -15.04
N SER A 32 -12.19 24.07 -15.06
CA SER A 32 -11.16 24.40 -14.08
C SER A 32 -11.73 24.89 -12.76
N PHE A 33 -11.07 24.51 -11.67
CA PHE A 33 -11.34 25.06 -10.34
C PHE A 33 -10.02 25.35 -9.63
N THR A 34 -10.03 26.30 -8.72
CA THR A 34 -8.83 26.69 -7.96
C THR A 34 -8.80 25.91 -6.65
N VAL A 35 -7.73 25.15 -6.46
CA VAL A 35 -7.48 24.47 -5.19
C VAL A 35 -6.57 25.35 -4.32
N LYS A 36 -7.01 25.62 -3.08
CA LYS A 36 -6.18 26.34 -2.10
C LYS A 36 -5.03 25.44 -1.63
N ALA A 37 -3.82 25.98 -1.64
CA ALA A 37 -2.67 25.27 -1.08
C ALA A 37 -2.90 24.94 0.41
N ARG A 38 -2.62 23.71 0.80
CA ARG A 38 -2.77 23.19 2.17
C ARG A 38 -1.45 23.02 2.88
N ALA A 39 -0.35 22.93 2.14
CA ALA A 39 0.99 22.84 2.66
C ALA A 39 1.95 23.64 1.79
N SER A 40 3.02 24.16 2.37
CA SER A 40 4.13 24.74 1.62
C SER A 40 5.11 23.64 1.18
N PRO A 41 5.99 23.91 0.18
CA PRO A 41 7.03 22.97 -0.22
C PRO A 41 7.92 22.51 0.94
N GLU A 42 8.27 23.42 1.85
CA GLU A 42 9.11 23.15 3.03
C GLU A 42 8.42 22.17 3.98
N LYS A 43 7.09 22.30 4.18
CA LYS A 43 6.32 21.35 4.99
C LYS A 43 6.29 19.96 4.35
N VAL A 44 6.18 19.87 3.02
CA VAL A 44 6.21 18.58 2.31
C VAL A 44 7.56 17.91 2.48
N VAL A 45 8.67 18.67 2.36
CA VAL A 45 10.03 18.16 2.59
C VAL A 45 10.20 17.71 4.04
N ALA A 46 9.71 18.48 5.02
CA ALA A 46 9.77 18.10 6.43
C ALA A 46 8.99 16.80 6.71
N MET A 47 7.80 16.62 6.11
CA MET A 47 7.02 15.37 6.19
C MET A 47 7.79 14.18 5.60
N HIS A 48 8.46 14.39 4.46
CA HIS A 48 9.28 13.35 3.85
C HIS A 48 10.44 12.94 4.76
N ASN A 49 11.14 13.92 5.34
CA ASN A 49 12.25 13.66 6.25
C ASN A 49 11.79 12.90 7.51
N SER A 50 10.63 13.26 8.10
CA SER A 50 10.13 12.54 9.26
C SER A 50 9.81 11.06 8.98
N VAL A 51 9.44 10.70 7.74
CA VAL A 51 9.29 9.28 7.37
C VAL A 51 10.65 8.58 7.34
N GLU A 52 11.72 9.25 6.94
CA GLU A 52 13.06 8.66 6.89
C GLU A 52 13.66 8.41 8.30
N GLU A 53 13.19 9.10 9.33
CA GLU A 53 13.65 8.93 10.73
C GLU A 53 12.93 7.77 11.45
N VAL A 54 11.85 7.22 10.88
CA VAL A 54 11.09 6.14 11.52
C VAL A 54 11.92 4.86 11.67
N TYR A 55 12.00 4.37 12.88
CA TYR A 55 12.75 3.16 13.21
C TYR A 55 12.01 1.88 12.76
N VAL A 56 12.77 0.93 12.23
CA VAL A 56 12.25 -0.40 11.85
C VAL A 56 13.11 -1.47 12.49
N LYS A 57 12.55 -2.26 13.40
CA LYS A 57 13.26 -3.40 14.01
C LYS A 57 13.64 -4.44 12.97
N LYS A 58 14.76 -5.13 13.18
CA LYS A 58 15.26 -6.17 12.28
C LYS A 58 14.26 -7.31 12.07
N GLU A 59 13.49 -7.64 13.10
CA GLU A 59 12.43 -8.66 13.06
C GLU A 59 11.31 -8.24 12.10
N VAL A 60 10.91 -6.97 12.09
CA VAL A 60 9.93 -6.42 11.15
C VAL A 60 10.49 -6.41 9.73
N MET A 61 11.77 -6.09 9.53
CA MET A 61 12.41 -6.19 8.21
C MET A 61 12.41 -7.63 7.70
N ARG A 62 12.69 -8.62 8.57
CA ARG A 62 12.60 -10.05 8.22
C ARG A 62 11.19 -10.46 7.86
N TYR A 63 10.19 -9.97 8.60
CA TYR A 63 8.77 -10.20 8.30
C TYR A 63 8.39 -9.70 6.90
N ILE A 64 8.81 -8.47 6.54
CA ILE A 64 8.63 -7.91 5.20
C ILE A 64 9.25 -8.82 4.13
N VAL A 65 10.49 -9.28 4.35
CA VAL A 65 11.19 -10.15 3.40
C VAL A 65 10.48 -11.50 3.28
N ASN A 66 10.05 -12.09 4.40
CA ASN A 66 9.33 -13.37 4.42
C ASN A 66 8.00 -13.28 3.64
N LEU A 67 7.23 -12.20 3.83
CA LEU A 67 6.00 -11.96 3.07
C LEU A 67 6.27 -11.89 1.55
N VAL A 68 7.28 -11.14 1.14
CA VAL A 68 7.64 -11.03 -0.27
C VAL A 68 8.13 -12.36 -0.83
N GLN A 69 8.95 -13.11 -0.09
CA GLN A 69 9.41 -14.44 -0.51
C GLN A 69 8.26 -15.45 -0.62
N SER A 70 7.27 -15.39 0.28
CA SER A 70 6.10 -16.25 0.24
C SER A 70 5.30 -16.08 -1.05
N THR A 71 5.21 -14.86 -1.60
CA THR A 71 4.58 -14.64 -2.91
C THR A 71 5.25 -15.40 -4.05
N ARG A 72 6.57 -15.68 -3.94
CA ARG A 72 7.34 -16.42 -4.96
C ARG A 72 7.21 -17.93 -4.83
N ARG A 73 6.78 -18.41 -3.65
CA ARG A 73 6.64 -19.85 -3.35
C ARG A 73 5.21 -20.35 -3.51
N ASP A 74 4.22 -19.45 -3.63
CA ASP A 74 2.83 -19.85 -3.79
C ASP A 74 2.62 -20.56 -5.15
N PRO A 75 2.06 -21.76 -5.16
CA PRO A 75 1.89 -22.56 -6.38
C PRO A 75 0.96 -21.91 -7.43
N ARG A 76 0.10 -20.98 -7.01
CA ARG A 76 -0.85 -20.25 -7.88
C ARG A 76 -0.20 -19.05 -8.58
N VAL A 77 0.99 -18.63 -8.12
CA VAL A 77 1.71 -17.47 -8.62
C VAL A 77 2.68 -17.88 -9.73
N ALA A 78 2.63 -17.17 -10.86
CA ALA A 78 3.59 -17.31 -11.95
C ALA A 78 4.82 -16.43 -11.72
N VAL A 79 4.60 -15.18 -11.28
CA VAL A 79 5.67 -14.24 -10.94
C VAL A 79 5.34 -13.58 -9.60
N GLY A 80 6.12 -13.89 -8.58
CA GLY A 80 6.05 -13.26 -7.28
C GLY A 80 6.71 -11.88 -7.26
N SER A 81 6.54 -11.16 -6.17
CA SER A 81 7.08 -9.80 -6.05
C SER A 81 8.61 -9.78 -5.99
N SER A 82 9.20 -8.79 -6.65
CA SER A 82 10.65 -8.52 -6.65
C SER A 82 11.11 -7.86 -5.34
N PRO A 83 12.43 -7.66 -5.11
CA PRO A 83 12.94 -6.86 -3.97
C PRO A 83 12.38 -5.43 -3.90
N ARG A 84 11.87 -4.88 -5.02
CA ARG A 84 11.14 -3.60 -5.02
C ARG A 84 9.87 -3.67 -4.17
N GLY A 85 9.22 -4.84 -4.08
CA GLY A 85 8.10 -5.03 -3.16
C GLY A 85 8.53 -4.91 -1.71
N SER A 86 9.67 -5.48 -1.31
CA SER A 86 10.21 -5.32 0.04
C SER A 86 10.51 -3.86 0.37
N LEU A 87 11.16 -3.14 -0.55
CA LEU A 87 11.41 -1.70 -0.43
C LEU A 87 10.11 -0.89 -0.37
N GLY A 88 9.10 -1.28 -1.15
CA GLY A 88 7.78 -0.65 -1.13
C GLY A 88 7.08 -0.81 0.21
N LEU A 89 7.05 -2.03 0.75
CA LEU A 89 6.51 -2.32 2.08
C LEU A 89 7.25 -1.53 3.16
N PHE A 90 8.57 -1.54 3.14
CA PHE A 90 9.41 -0.80 4.08
C PHE A 90 9.07 0.70 4.09
N LYS A 91 8.97 1.32 2.91
CA LYS A 91 8.66 2.76 2.79
C LYS A 91 7.24 3.07 3.24
N LEU A 92 6.24 2.30 2.77
CA LEU A 92 4.85 2.58 3.10
C LEU A 92 4.55 2.31 4.57
N SER A 93 5.14 1.27 5.18
CA SER A 93 4.94 0.99 6.62
C SER A 93 5.47 2.12 7.50
N ARG A 94 6.60 2.73 7.14
CA ARG A 94 7.15 3.91 7.84
C ARG A 94 6.20 5.11 7.72
N ALA A 95 5.67 5.37 6.53
CA ALA A 95 4.70 6.44 6.33
C ALA A 95 3.40 6.20 7.14
N LEU A 96 2.92 4.94 7.22
CA LEU A 96 1.76 4.58 8.03
C LEU A 96 2.03 4.76 9.53
N ALA A 97 3.24 4.49 10.00
CA ALA A 97 3.65 4.74 11.37
C ALA A 97 3.59 6.23 11.72
N VAL A 98 4.15 7.11 10.87
CA VAL A 98 4.08 8.58 11.02
C VAL A 98 2.63 9.05 11.05
N LEU A 99 1.80 8.59 10.13
CA LEU A 99 0.37 8.94 10.09
C LEU A 99 -0.38 8.48 11.33
N SER A 100 0.13 7.47 12.04
CA SER A 100 -0.39 6.98 13.32
C SER A 100 0.27 7.62 14.54
N GLY A 101 1.10 8.66 14.34
CA GLY A 101 1.80 9.37 15.42
C GLY A 101 2.93 8.58 16.08
N ARG A 102 3.53 7.60 15.36
CA ARG A 102 4.60 6.75 15.89
C ARG A 102 5.90 6.98 15.12
N ASP A 103 7.02 6.86 15.81
CA ASP A 103 8.38 6.91 15.29
C ASP A 103 8.99 5.52 15.05
N TYR A 104 8.18 4.47 15.16
CA TYR A 104 8.56 3.08 14.88
C TYR A 104 7.46 2.32 14.15
N VAL A 105 7.87 1.33 13.35
CA VAL A 105 6.98 0.44 12.59
C VAL A 105 6.57 -0.76 13.41
N ILE A 106 5.28 -1.12 13.36
CA ILE A 106 4.75 -2.38 13.90
C ILE A 106 4.31 -3.32 12.75
N PRO A 107 4.18 -4.63 13.01
CA PRO A 107 3.74 -5.59 11.99
C PRO A 107 2.42 -5.23 11.31
N ASP A 108 1.50 -4.57 12.01
CA ASP A 108 0.20 -4.18 11.43
C ASP A 108 0.33 -3.09 10.37
N ASP A 109 1.34 -2.22 10.43
CA ASP A 109 1.63 -1.27 9.34
C ASP A 109 2.05 -2.02 8.07
N VAL A 110 2.85 -3.10 8.22
CA VAL A 110 3.24 -3.97 7.11
C VAL A 110 2.04 -4.69 6.52
N LYS A 111 1.15 -5.23 7.36
CA LYS A 111 -0.08 -5.89 6.90
C LYS A 111 -0.96 -4.93 6.09
N ARG A 112 -1.20 -3.72 6.60
CA ARG A 112 -1.98 -2.67 5.90
C ARG A 112 -1.34 -2.27 4.57
N ALA A 113 -0.02 -2.24 4.49
CA ALA A 113 0.73 -1.91 3.28
C ALA A 113 0.71 -3.04 2.24
N THR A 114 0.47 -4.29 2.62
CA THR A 114 0.71 -5.48 1.79
C THR A 114 -0.09 -5.46 0.49
N ILE A 115 -1.41 -5.32 0.55
CA ILE A 115 -2.25 -5.33 -0.66
C ILE A 115 -1.95 -4.14 -1.58
N PRO A 116 -1.91 -2.88 -1.11
CA PRO A 116 -1.58 -1.74 -1.97
C PRO A 116 -0.21 -1.85 -2.66
N VAL A 117 0.78 -2.42 -1.96
CA VAL A 117 2.16 -2.53 -2.47
C VAL A 117 2.35 -3.76 -3.35
N LEU A 118 1.85 -4.93 -2.95
CA LEU A 118 2.14 -6.19 -3.63
C LEU A 118 1.09 -6.59 -4.67
N GLY A 119 -0.15 -6.15 -4.55
CA GLY A 119 -1.26 -6.57 -5.39
C GLY A 119 -1.02 -6.36 -6.90
N HIS A 120 -0.32 -5.30 -7.27
CA HIS A 120 0.03 -5.02 -8.68
C HIS A 120 1.38 -5.57 -9.12
N ARG A 121 2.10 -6.28 -8.23
CA ARG A 121 3.43 -6.88 -8.48
C ARG A 121 3.41 -8.39 -8.60
N VAL A 122 2.31 -9.02 -8.22
CA VAL A 122 2.13 -10.48 -8.28
C VAL A 122 1.33 -10.83 -9.52
N ILE A 123 1.80 -11.80 -10.29
CA ILE A 123 1.14 -12.30 -11.49
C ILE A 123 0.74 -13.75 -11.24
N LEU A 124 -0.55 -14.05 -11.38
CA LEU A 124 -1.09 -15.39 -11.21
C LEU A 124 -0.85 -16.26 -12.45
N LYS A 125 -0.75 -17.57 -12.23
CA LYS A 125 -0.78 -18.54 -13.32
C LYS A 125 -2.13 -18.51 -14.04
N PRO A 126 -2.18 -18.85 -15.34
CA PRO A 126 -3.41 -18.87 -16.12
C PRO A 126 -4.52 -19.70 -15.47
N GLU A 127 -4.17 -20.89 -14.94
CA GLU A 127 -5.10 -21.81 -14.30
C GLU A 127 -5.77 -21.20 -13.06
N ALA A 128 -5.01 -20.46 -12.25
CA ALA A 128 -5.54 -19.78 -11.07
C ALA A 128 -6.49 -18.63 -11.47
N ARG A 129 -6.12 -17.88 -12.53
CA ARG A 129 -6.98 -16.81 -13.09
C ARG A 129 -8.29 -17.33 -13.65
N ILE A 130 -8.26 -18.45 -14.39
CA ILE A 130 -9.46 -19.10 -14.95
C ILE A 130 -10.40 -19.56 -13.83
N ARG A 131 -9.86 -20.00 -12.69
CA ARG A 131 -10.61 -20.38 -11.49
C ARG A 131 -11.14 -19.20 -10.69
N GLY A 132 -10.92 -17.96 -11.13
CA GLY A 132 -11.39 -16.74 -10.47
C GLY A 132 -10.60 -16.32 -9.23
N VAL A 133 -9.45 -16.94 -8.96
CA VAL A 133 -8.58 -16.56 -7.83
C VAL A 133 -8.09 -15.12 -8.00
N LYS A 134 -8.15 -14.33 -6.94
CA LYS A 134 -7.66 -12.95 -6.91
C LYS A 134 -6.31 -12.88 -6.18
N VAL A 135 -5.46 -11.94 -6.61
CA VAL A 135 -4.15 -11.70 -5.95
C VAL A 135 -4.35 -11.28 -4.50
N GLU A 136 -5.38 -10.48 -4.22
CA GLU A 136 -5.71 -9.99 -2.89
C GLU A 136 -6.06 -11.13 -1.92
N GLU A 137 -6.71 -12.18 -2.41
CA GLU A 137 -7.04 -13.39 -1.62
C GLU A 137 -5.76 -14.12 -1.22
N ILE A 138 -4.84 -14.33 -2.17
CA ILE A 138 -3.55 -14.96 -1.88
C ILE A 138 -2.75 -14.14 -0.88
N LEU A 139 -2.68 -12.82 -1.06
CA LEU A 139 -1.95 -11.95 -0.12
C LEU A 139 -2.56 -11.99 1.28
N SER A 140 -3.89 -12.07 1.39
CA SER A 140 -4.59 -12.20 2.67
C SER A 140 -4.28 -13.54 3.35
N GLU A 141 -4.24 -14.65 2.60
CA GLU A 141 -3.84 -15.96 3.12
C GLU A 141 -2.38 -15.96 3.58
N LEU A 142 -1.47 -15.34 2.83
CA LEU A 142 -0.07 -15.22 3.21
C LEU A 142 0.11 -14.40 4.51
N LEU A 143 -0.69 -13.36 4.71
CA LEU A 143 -0.70 -12.58 5.96
C LEU A 143 -1.13 -13.42 7.17
N MET A 144 -1.94 -14.46 6.97
CA MET A 144 -2.37 -15.37 8.03
C MET A 144 -1.33 -16.49 8.32
N THR A 145 -0.51 -16.84 7.32
CA THR A 145 0.42 -17.98 7.42
C THR A 145 1.85 -17.58 7.75
N VAL A 146 2.27 -16.37 7.35
CA VAL A 146 3.62 -15.88 7.67
C VAL A 146 3.69 -15.44 9.13
N GLU A 147 4.63 -16.03 9.87
CA GLU A 147 4.84 -15.76 11.29
C GLU A 147 5.06 -14.26 11.55
N VAL A 148 4.24 -13.71 12.44
CA VAL A 148 4.31 -12.29 12.85
C VAL A 148 5.31 -12.18 14.01
N PRO A 149 6.32 -11.30 13.92
CA PRO A 149 7.28 -11.15 15.00
C PRO A 149 6.62 -10.53 16.24
N ALA A 150 6.95 -11.05 17.41
CA ALA A 150 6.64 -10.37 18.67
C ALA A 150 7.52 -9.13 18.79
N VAL A 151 6.90 -7.96 18.71
CA VAL A 151 7.58 -6.67 18.89
C VAL A 151 7.31 -6.19 20.31
N THR A 152 8.25 -6.47 21.23
CA THR A 152 8.28 -5.81 22.53
C THR A 152 8.76 -4.38 22.32
N VAL A 153 7.94 -3.40 22.66
CA VAL A 153 8.35 -2.00 22.73
C VAL A 153 9.09 -1.87 24.09
N GLU A 154 10.42 -1.78 24.04
CA GLU A 154 11.24 -1.35 25.18
C GLU A 154 11.27 0.16 25.23
#